data_b135a308f5f82a897d7e871f9b9a1ffb
#
_entry.id   b135a308f5f82a897d7e871f9b9a1ffb
#
_cell.length_a   1.000
_cell.length_b   1.000
_cell.length_c   1.000
_cell.angle_alpha   90.00
_cell.angle_beta   90.00
_cell.angle_gamma   90.00
#
_symmetry.space_group_name_H-M   'P 1'
#
loop_
_entity.id
_entity.type
_entity.pdbx_description
1 polymer ?
#
loop_
_entity_poly.entity_id
_entity_poly.type
_entity_poly.pdbx_seq_one_letter_code
_entity_poly.pdbx_strand_id
1 'polypeptide(L)'
;MFALFVVLTLAAIVVLGVGYAIFGPKSRGRNRYDDNYRPATRWIGAVVAGVAGLLGFLVLIGSTYTPVGTSDVAVVTSFGHTDGDLNSGVHFIAPWKDTTVWDHSVQRTSFEGSNCLQVRIFGGQTACLPTVIQWQAEPSAADQQFRRFRTFLRMQAAYMSASTIVGFFNNRFETFNPITVASLQANGSTGGTTVTSLVRQVATDMRAAYTGQVNIERITVGTPQYSSYVDGQLGKVVGAKVGLETATINAKTAIQEANAAKNLTLGNHLSQLAVLQNCIDTVKSLAQAGESTSPTFNCNLFGGSSSGVLVNHP
;
A
#
# COMPACT_ATOMS: atom_id res chain seq x y z
N MET A 1 21.64 30.41 -19.43
CA MET A 1 22.43 30.79 -20.61
C MET A 1 21.70 31.81 -21.47
N PHE A 2 20.47 31.59 -21.89
CA PHE A 2 19.70 32.52 -22.75
C PHE A 2 19.49 33.90 -22.12
N ALA A 3 19.05 33.94 -20.83
CA ALA A 3 18.85 35.22 -20.13
C ALA A 3 20.11 36.06 -20.01
N LEU A 4 21.26 35.47 -19.77
CA LEU A 4 22.54 36.16 -19.70
C LEU A 4 22.92 36.77 -21.04
N PHE A 5 22.70 36.07 -22.15
CA PHE A 5 22.94 36.57 -23.49
C PHE A 5 22.04 37.76 -23.83
N VAL A 6 20.75 37.69 -23.48
CA VAL A 6 19.78 38.78 -23.67
C VAL A 6 20.20 40.02 -22.85
N VAL A 7 20.60 39.85 -21.59
CA VAL A 7 21.05 40.95 -20.73
C VAL A 7 22.30 41.59 -21.28
N LEU A 8 23.29 40.83 -21.72
CA LEU A 8 24.51 41.34 -22.30
C LEU A 8 24.26 42.12 -23.61
N THR A 9 23.37 41.61 -24.47
CA THR A 9 23.01 42.30 -25.71
C THR A 9 22.27 43.61 -25.44
N LEU A 10 21.32 43.62 -24.50
CA LEU A 10 20.62 44.84 -24.09
C LEU A 10 21.57 45.84 -23.43
N ALA A 11 22.47 45.39 -22.57
CA ALA A 11 23.51 46.25 -21.98
C ALA A 11 24.42 46.87 -23.06
N ALA A 12 24.84 46.09 -24.06
CA ALA A 12 25.61 46.58 -25.18
C ALA A 12 24.85 47.65 -25.98
N ILE A 13 23.56 47.46 -26.24
CA ILE A 13 22.72 48.46 -26.93
C ILE A 13 22.62 49.75 -26.10
N VAL A 14 22.45 49.63 -24.77
CA VAL A 14 22.42 50.82 -23.88
C VAL A 14 23.75 51.55 -23.92
N VAL A 15 24.87 50.84 -23.81
CA VAL A 15 26.22 51.44 -23.84
C VAL A 15 26.47 52.10 -25.18
N LEU A 16 26.12 51.46 -26.30
CA LEU A 16 26.25 52.05 -27.64
C LEU A 16 25.33 53.27 -27.83
N GLY A 17 24.09 53.21 -27.34
CA GLY A 17 23.13 54.32 -27.40
C GLY A 17 23.60 55.54 -26.60
N VAL A 18 24.05 55.31 -25.37
CA VAL A 18 24.63 56.38 -24.52
C VAL A 18 25.94 56.91 -25.10
N GLY A 19 26.82 56.02 -25.56
CA GLY A 19 28.04 56.40 -26.24
C GLY A 19 27.78 57.24 -27.47
N TYR A 20 26.81 56.86 -28.30
CA TYR A 20 26.41 57.66 -29.45
C TYR A 20 25.81 59.04 -29.06
N ALA A 21 25.04 59.12 -28.00
CA ALA A 21 24.44 60.33 -27.47
C ALA A 21 25.53 61.30 -26.94
N ILE A 22 26.60 60.79 -26.31
CA ILE A 22 27.66 61.57 -25.70
C ILE A 22 28.77 61.91 -26.71
N PHE A 23 29.23 60.96 -27.49
CA PHE A 23 30.42 61.05 -28.36
C PHE A 23 30.07 61.10 -29.86
N GLY A 24 28.78 61.07 -30.22
CA GLY A 24 28.36 61.12 -31.62
C GLY A 24 29.05 62.27 -32.37
N PRO A 25 29.41 62.06 -33.65
CA PRO A 25 30.22 62.98 -34.37
C PRO A 25 29.54 64.35 -34.36
N LYS A 26 30.25 65.37 -33.78
CA LYS A 26 29.91 66.74 -33.98
C LYS A 26 30.10 66.98 -35.47
N SER A 27 29.03 66.96 -36.24
CA SER A 27 29.10 67.39 -37.64
C SER A 27 29.70 68.82 -37.65
N ARG A 28 30.91 68.96 -38.15
CA ARG A 28 31.51 70.25 -38.49
C ARG A 28 30.70 70.86 -39.64
N GLY A 29 29.49 71.28 -39.31
CA GLY A 29 28.66 72.00 -40.23
C GLY A 29 29.21 73.37 -40.41
N ARG A 30 29.66 73.62 -41.60
CA ARG A 30 30.27 74.92 -42.11
C ARG A 30 29.21 75.95 -42.45
N ASN A 31 27.94 75.73 -42.05
CA ASN A 31 26.86 76.69 -42.36
C ASN A 31 26.11 77.09 -41.09
N ARG A 32 26.12 78.38 -40.83
CA ARG A 32 25.62 79.13 -39.67
C ARG A 32 24.07 79.15 -39.57
N TYR A 33 23.35 78.32 -40.31
CA TYR A 33 21.90 78.34 -40.39
C TYR A 33 21.15 77.05 -39.90
N ASP A 34 21.87 76.10 -39.38
CA ASP A 34 21.29 74.78 -39.06
C ASP A 34 21.33 74.40 -37.56
N ASP A 35 21.39 75.43 -36.67
CA ASP A 35 21.50 75.21 -35.22
C ASP A 35 20.22 74.68 -34.56
N ASN A 36 19.10 74.61 -35.32
CA ASN A 36 17.82 74.30 -34.75
C ASN A 36 17.37 72.80 -34.86
N TYR A 37 18.17 71.96 -35.53
CA TYR A 37 17.78 70.55 -35.76
C TYR A 37 18.56 69.53 -34.90
N ARG A 38 19.45 69.97 -34.02
CA ARG A 38 20.33 69.09 -33.26
C ARG A 38 19.86 68.58 -31.92
N PRO A 39 18.87 69.09 -31.20
CA PRO A 39 18.42 68.54 -29.95
C PRO A 39 17.66 67.24 -30.12
N ALA A 40 16.88 67.02 -31.23
CA ALA A 40 16.01 65.87 -31.43
C ALA A 40 16.74 64.51 -31.50
N THR A 41 17.90 64.45 -32.21
CA THR A 41 18.66 63.20 -32.35
C THR A 41 19.34 62.76 -31.06
N ARG A 42 19.75 63.71 -30.20
CA ARG A 42 20.27 63.38 -28.86
C ARG A 42 19.19 62.84 -27.92
N TRP A 43 17.99 63.42 -27.97
CA TRP A 43 16.86 62.93 -27.17
C TRP A 43 16.40 61.59 -27.64
N ILE A 44 16.37 61.28 -28.93
CA ILE A 44 16.02 59.95 -29.46
C ILE A 44 17.00 58.89 -28.95
N GLY A 45 18.32 59.16 -28.98
CA GLY A 45 19.32 58.23 -28.42
C GLY A 45 19.15 57.98 -26.93
N ALA A 46 18.85 59.02 -26.14
CA ALA A 46 18.62 58.92 -24.72
C ALA A 46 17.32 58.11 -24.40
N VAL A 47 16.26 58.35 -25.18
CA VAL A 47 15.00 57.61 -25.03
C VAL A 47 15.18 56.14 -25.36
N VAL A 48 15.83 55.80 -26.47
CA VAL A 48 16.10 54.40 -26.87
C VAL A 48 16.98 53.71 -25.82
N ALA A 49 18.02 54.35 -25.30
CA ALA A 49 18.85 53.82 -24.24
C ALA A 49 18.06 53.62 -22.93
N GLY A 50 17.17 54.55 -22.57
CA GLY A 50 16.29 54.43 -21.40
C GLY A 50 15.31 53.27 -21.51
N VAL A 51 14.66 53.14 -22.67
CA VAL A 51 13.73 52.01 -22.92
C VAL A 51 14.48 50.68 -22.92
N ALA A 52 15.62 50.58 -23.57
CA ALA A 52 16.43 49.36 -23.57
C ALA A 52 16.94 49.00 -22.15
N GLY A 53 17.33 50.00 -21.36
CA GLY A 53 17.73 49.84 -19.96
C GLY A 53 16.58 49.30 -19.08
N LEU A 54 15.38 49.89 -19.26
CA LEU A 54 14.18 49.47 -18.52
C LEU A 54 13.76 48.04 -18.90
N LEU A 55 13.78 47.67 -20.17
CA LEU A 55 13.51 46.31 -20.64
C LEU A 55 14.57 45.33 -20.10
N GLY A 56 15.84 45.67 -20.11
CA GLY A 56 16.91 44.86 -19.53
C GLY A 56 16.72 44.64 -18.03
N PHE A 57 16.30 45.66 -17.30
CA PHE A 57 16.02 45.59 -15.88
C PHE A 57 14.81 44.71 -15.57
N LEU A 58 13.74 44.79 -16.37
CA LEU A 58 12.56 43.94 -16.25
C LEU A 58 12.90 42.46 -16.53
N VAL A 59 13.74 42.19 -17.53
CA VAL A 59 14.20 40.81 -17.83
C VAL A 59 15.07 40.29 -16.69
N LEU A 60 15.92 41.10 -16.09
CA LEU A 60 16.71 40.73 -14.91
C LEU A 60 15.81 40.33 -13.74
N ILE A 61 14.83 41.17 -13.38
CA ILE A 61 13.89 40.87 -12.31
C ILE A 61 13.13 39.59 -12.63
N GLY A 62 12.63 39.46 -13.85
CA GLY A 62 11.89 38.25 -14.25
C GLY A 62 12.74 36.97 -14.22
N SER A 63 14.04 37.06 -14.50
CA SER A 63 14.96 35.93 -14.48
C SER A 63 15.40 35.51 -13.05
N THR A 64 15.18 36.37 -12.06
CA THR A 64 15.50 36.06 -10.64
C THR A 64 14.36 35.41 -9.89
N TYR A 65 13.14 35.46 -10.43
CA TYR A 65 11.95 34.91 -9.78
C TYR A 65 11.85 33.39 -10.00
N THR A 66 11.89 32.64 -8.91
CA THR A 66 11.78 31.15 -8.92
C THR A 66 10.71 30.70 -7.93
N PRO A 67 9.52 30.31 -8.40
CA PRO A 67 8.52 29.69 -7.56
C PRO A 67 8.86 28.20 -7.38
N VAL A 68 8.83 27.72 -6.13
CA VAL A 68 9.00 26.31 -5.76
C VAL A 68 7.67 25.78 -5.25
N GLY A 69 7.19 24.66 -5.79
CA GLY A 69 5.95 24.03 -5.41
C GLY A 69 5.90 23.62 -3.93
N THR A 70 4.70 23.41 -3.41
CA THR A 70 4.50 23.08 -1.98
C THR A 70 5.06 21.72 -1.58
N SER A 71 5.15 20.78 -2.53
CA SER A 71 5.71 19.44 -2.34
C SER A 71 7.13 19.29 -2.91
N ASP A 72 7.76 20.40 -3.31
CA ASP A 72 9.03 20.38 -4.00
C ASP A 72 10.12 21.08 -3.18
N VAL A 73 11.34 20.69 -3.41
CA VAL A 73 12.55 21.41 -3.00
C VAL A 73 13.35 21.71 -4.26
N ALA A 74 13.82 22.93 -4.41
CA ALA A 74 14.65 23.29 -5.56
C ALA A 74 16.13 23.31 -5.15
N VAL A 75 16.93 22.47 -5.78
CA VAL A 75 18.38 22.48 -5.62
C VAL A 75 18.96 23.57 -6.52
N VAL A 76 19.65 24.51 -5.90
CA VAL A 76 20.31 25.62 -6.60
C VAL A 76 21.70 25.21 -7.03
N THR A 77 22.01 25.45 -8.29
CA THR A 77 23.35 25.21 -8.83
C THR A 77 23.94 26.49 -9.42
N SER A 78 25.23 26.71 -9.19
CA SER A 78 25.99 27.82 -9.72
C SER A 78 27.27 27.30 -10.36
N PHE A 79 27.43 27.51 -11.66
CA PHE A 79 28.63 27.08 -12.43
C PHE A 79 28.99 25.59 -12.19
N GLY A 80 27.96 24.72 -12.02
CA GLY A 80 28.14 23.28 -11.80
C GLY A 80 28.36 22.86 -10.36
N HIS A 81 28.43 23.78 -9.41
CA HIS A 81 28.40 23.54 -7.97
C HIS A 81 26.97 23.68 -7.43
N THR A 82 26.62 22.88 -6.44
CA THR A 82 25.38 23.07 -5.67
C THR A 82 25.59 24.13 -4.61
N ASP A 83 24.70 25.11 -4.57
CA ASP A 83 24.74 26.26 -3.65
C ASP A 83 23.67 26.17 -2.54
N GLY A 84 23.14 24.99 -2.32
CA GLY A 84 22.09 24.73 -1.33
C GLY A 84 20.73 24.41 -1.96
N ASP A 85 19.73 24.37 -1.13
CA ASP A 85 18.35 24.04 -1.45
C ASP A 85 17.39 25.16 -1.04
N LEU A 86 16.30 25.27 -1.78
CA LEU A 86 15.20 26.20 -1.52
C LEU A 86 13.96 25.41 -1.18
N ASN A 87 13.38 25.68 -0.04
CA ASN A 87 12.10 25.13 0.36
C ASN A 87 10.96 25.67 -0.51
N SER A 88 9.76 25.12 -0.33
CA SER A 88 8.55 25.61 -1.00
C SER A 88 8.33 27.11 -0.76
N GLY A 89 7.92 27.81 -1.80
CA GLY A 89 7.67 29.25 -1.76
C GLY A 89 8.23 30.00 -2.95
N VAL A 90 8.28 31.31 -2.81
CA VAL A 90 8.84 32.23 -3.82
C VAL A 90 10.22 32.66 -3.39
N HIS A 91 11.20 32.45 -4.26
CA HIS A 91 12.59 32.79 -4.02
C HIS A 91 13.12 33.68 -5.13
N PHE A 92 14.06 34.57 -4.74
CA PHE A 92 14.79 35.38 -5.69
C PHE A 92 16.23 34.86 -5.73
N ILE A 93 16.63 34.36 -6.88
CA ILE A 93 17.98 33.84 -7.09
C ILE A 93 18.72 34.67 -8.12
N ALA A 94 20.05 34.64 -8.07
CA ALA A 94 20.84 35.34 -9.04
C ALA A 94 20.64 34.76 -10.46
N PRO A 95 20.63 35.58 -11.52
CA PRO A 95 20.27 35.17 -12.88
C PRO A 95 21.25 34.18 -13.52
N TRP A 96 22.41 33.95 -12.93
CA TRP A 96 23.41 32.95 -13.37
C TRP A 96 23.30 31.62 -12.65
N LYS A 97 22.38 31.50 -11.67
CA LYS A 97 22.09 30.24 -10.98
C LYS A 97 20.97 29.52 -11.68
N ASP A 98 21.09 28.20 -11.73
CA ASP A 98 20.04 27.29 -12.22
C ASP A 98 19.40 26.60 -11.06
N THR A 99 18.10 26.26 -11.18
CA THR A 99 17.37 25.49 -10.19
C THR A 99 16.88 24.20 -10.79
N THR A 100 17.04 23.12 -10.05
CA THR A 100 16.46 21.82 -10.39
C THR A 100 15.45 21.43 -9.33
N VAL A 101 14.20 21.28 -9.75
CA VAL A 101 13.12 20.88 -8.85
C VAL A 101 13.30 19.41 -8.49
N TRP A 102 13.17 19.10 -7.20
CA TRP A 102 13.28 17.78 -6.63
C TRP A 102 11.96 17.47 -5.94
N ASP A 103 11.23 16.49 -6.46
CA ASP A 103 9.90 16.10 -5.98
C ASP A 103 10.00 15.37 -4.64
N HIS A 104 9.31 15.90 -3.62
CA HIS A 104 9.19 15.33 -2.29
C HIS A 104 7.78 14.83 -1.99
N SER A 105 6.92 14.75 -2.98
CA SER A 105 5.62 14.12 -2.81
C SER A 105 5.76 12.62 -2.50
N VAL A 106 4.73 12.05 -1.87
CA VAL A 106 4.68 10.61 -1.63
C VAL A 106 4.57 9.87 -2.96
N GLN A 107 5.61 9.13 -3.28
CA GLN A 107 5.70 8.32 -4.48
C GLN A 107 5.18 6.90 -4.24
N ARG A 108 4.66 6.28 -5.28
CA ARG A 108 4.21 4.89 -5.25
C ARG A 108 4.97 4.09 -6.29
N THR A 109 5.66 3.04 -5.84
CA THR A 109 6.27 2.05 -6.73
C THR A 109 5.54 0.73 -6.56
N SER A 110 4.99 0.19 -7.65
CA SER A 110 4.23 -1.07 -7.65
C SER A 110 4.95 -2.14 -8.45
N PHE A 111 4.98 -3.33 -7.88
CA PHE A 111 5.48 -4.56 -8.49
C PHE A 111 4.33 -5.56 -8.48
N GLU A 112 3.51 -5.56 -9.53
CA GLU A 112 2.28 -6.34 -9.61
C GLU A 112 2.20 -7.11 -10.92
N GLY A 113 1.36 -8.13 -10.98
CA GLY A 113 1.16 -8.96 -12.16
C GLY A 113 2.45 -9.65 -12.61
N SER A 114 2.81 -9.51 -13.88
CA SER A 114 4.04 -10.10 -14.45
C SER A 114 5.34 -9.49 -13.88
N ASN A 115 5.28 -8.31 -13.31
CA ASN A 115 6.41 -7.59 -12.73
C ASN A 115 6.52 -7.75 -11.20
N CYS A 116 5.86 -8.75 -10.62
CA CYS A 116 5.96 -9.03 -9.19
C CYS A 116 7.40 -9.31 -8.76
N LEU A 117 7.70 -9.05 -7.49
CA LEU A 117 9.03 -9.35 -6.94
C LEU A 117 9.25 -10.86 -6.84
N GLN A 118 10.24 -11.37 -7.58
CA GLN A 118 10.65 -12.77 -7.49
C GLN A 118 11.57 -12.95 -6.28
N VAL A 119 11.01 -13.45 -5.20
CA VAL A 119 11.70 -13.59 -3.91
C VAL A 119 12.04 -15.06 -3.66
N ARG A 120 13.27 -15.31 -3.16
CA ARG A 120 13.69 -16.65 -2.74
C ARG A 120 13.07 -17.00 -1.41
N ILE A 121 12.57 -18.23 -1.32
CA ILE A 121 12.03 -18.82 -0.11
C ILE A 121 12.77 -20.13 0.21
N PHE A 122 12.40 -20.77 1.31
CA PHE A 122 12.99 -22.02 1.77
C PHE A 122 13.16 -23.05 0.64
N GLY A 123 14.28 -23.77 0.67
CA GLY A 123 14.58 -24.84 -0.30
C GLY A 123 14.95 -24.34 -1.70
N GLY A 124 15.34 -23.07 -1.87
CA GLY A 124 15.69 -22.50 -3.17
C GLY A 124 14.52 -22.26 -4.09
N GLN A 125 13.30 -22.37 -3.57
CA GLN A 125 12.08 -22.05 -4.31
C GLN A 125 11.91 -20.55 -4.44
N THR A 126 11.13 -20.12 -5.43
CA THR A 126 10.77 -18.72 -5.64
C THR A 126 9.30 -18.48 -5.41
N ALA A 127 8.98 -17.30 -4.90
CA ALA A 127 7.63 -16.79 -4.80
C ALA A 127 7.53 -15.44 -5.49
N CYS A 128 6.47 -15.23 -6.25
CA CYS A 128 6.10 -13.94 -6.80
C CYS A 128 5.31 -13.18 -5.73
N LEU A 129 5.86 -12.06 -5.25
CA LEU A 129 5.23 -11.20 -4.25
C LEU A 129 4.72 -9.92 -4.91
N PRO A 130 3.41 -9.78 -5.15
CA PRO A 130 2.84 -8.50 -5.54
C PRO A 130 3.09 -7.48 -4.43
N THR A 131 3.85 -6.42 -4.72
CA THR A 131 4.31 -5.49 -3.69
C THR A 131 4.12 -4.05 -4.13
N VAL A 132 3.60 -3.23 -3.23
CA VAL A 132 3.46 -1.78 -3.40
C VAL A 132 4.22 -1.09 -2.28
N ILE A 133 5.11 -0.19 -2.66
CA ILE A 133 5.92 0.60 -1.74
C ILE A 133 5.53 2.06 -1.88
N GLN A 134 5.11 2.68 -0.79
CA GLN A 134 4.91 4.13 -0.69
C GLN A 134 6.13 4.71 0.03
N TRP A 135 6.73 5.69 -0.61
CA TRP A 135 7.97 6.28 -0.14
C TRP A 135 8.05 7.76 -0.52
N GLN A 136 8.90 8.49 0.16
CA GLN A 136 9.12 9.91 -0.05
C GLN A 136 10.61 10.19 0.02
N ALA A 137 11.12 11.05 -0.87
CA ALA A 137 12.49 11.52 -0.76
C ALA A 137 12.62 12.46 0.46
N GLU A 138 13.76 12.38 1.18
CA GLU A 138 13.98 13.24 2.34
C GLU A 138 14.34 14.67 1.87
N PRO A 139 13.55 15.71 2.25
CA PRO A 139 13.78 17.07 1.83
C PRO A 139 15.21 17.58 2.16
N SER A 140 15.68 17.25 3.35
CA SER A 140 17.01 17.65 3.84
C SER A 140 18.18 17.02 3.09
N ALA A 141 17.91 15.99 2.29
CA ALA A 141 18.90 15.27 1.49
C ALA A 141 18.95 15.71 0.02
N ALA A 142 18.11 16.64 -0.40
CA ALA A 142 17.95 17.02 -1.81
C ALA A 142 19.27 17.40 -2.49
N ASP A 143 20.09 18.22 -1.86
CA ASP A 143 21.41 18.61 -2.36
C ASP A 143 22.35 17.40 -2.52
N GLN A 144 22.42 16.51 -1.52
CA GLN A 144 23.25 15.32 -1.57
C GLN A 144 22.78 14.33 -2.62
N GLN A 145 21.47 14.12 -2.73
CA GLN A 145 20.86 13.27 -3.74
C GLN A 145 21.10 13.81 -5.14
N PHE A 146 20.96 15.12 -5.33
CA PHE A 146 21.25 15.78 -6.61
C PHE A 146 22.72 15.61 -7.02
N ARG A 147 23.66 15.80 -6.10
CA ARG A 147 25.11 15.57 -6.37
C ARG A 147 25.38 14.16 -6.84
N ARG A 148 24.70 13.17 -6.23
CA ARG A 148 24.93 11.75 -6.51
C ARG A 148 24.22 11.28 -7.79
N PHE A 149 22.98 11.68 -7.99
CA PHE A 149 22.12 11.10 -9.04
C PHE A 149 21.82 12.03 -10.19
N ARG A 150 21.95 13.34 -10.00
CA ARG A 150 21.67 14.41 -10.98
C ARG A 150 20.21 14.54 -11.42
N THR A 151 19.42 13.47 -11.34
CA THR A 151 18.00 13.46 -11.69
C THR A 151 17.22 12.61 -10.71
N PHE A 152 15.97 13.00 -10.44
CA PHE A 152 15.05 12.26 -9.56
C PHE A 152 14.83 10.82 -10.04
N LEU A 153 14.66 10.60 -11.36
CA LEU A 153 14.47 9.27 -11.94
C LEU A 153 15.65 8.32 -11.68
N ARG A 154 16.88 8.81 -11.71
CA ARG A 154 18.06 7.98 -11.39
C ARG A 154 18.10 7.62 -9.91
N MET A 155 17.74 8.55 -9.04
CA MET A 155 17.61 8.28 -7.62
C MET A 155 16.54 7.21 -7.36
N GLN A 156 15.36 7.38 -7.95
CA GLN A 156 14.27 6.39 -7.87
C GLN A 156 14.74 5.01 -8.37
N ALA A 157 15.39 4.94 -9.52
CA ALA A 157 15.93 3.69 -10.05
C ALA A 157 16.98 3.05 -9.13
N ALA A 158 17.79 3.84 -8.42
CA ALA A 158 18.79 3.33 -7.51
C ALA A 158 18.18 2.72 -6.24
N TYR A 159 17.18 3.37 -5.64
CA TYR A 159 16.57 2.94 -4.39
C TYR A 159 15.39 2.00 -4.57
N MET A 160 14.58 2.19 -5.63
CA MET A 160 13.29 1.53 -5.84
C MET A 160 13.29 0.59 -7.04
N SER A 161 14.46 0.17 -7.57
CA SER A 161 14.50 -0.88 -8.59
C SER A 161 14.12 -2.25 -8.02
N ALA A 162 13.53 -3.10 -8.84
CA ALA A 162 13.16 -4.46 -8.44
C ALA A 162 14.35 -5.23 -7.87
N SER A 163 15.54 -5.11 -8.48
CA SER A 163 16.76 -5.78 -8.02
C SER A 163 17.19 -5.36 -6.61
N THR A 164 17.10 -4.05 -6.31
CA THR A 164 17.45 -3.51 -4.99
C THR A 164 16.44 -3.99 -3.93
N ILE A 165 15.15 -3.89 -4.25
CA ILE A 165 14.07 -4.28 -3.33
C ILE A 165 14.09 -5.79 -3.05
N VAL A 166 14.26 -6.63 -4.09
CA VAL A 166 14.37 -8.08 -3.93
C VAL A 166 15.49 -8.48 -2.98
N GLY A 167 16.59 -7.72 -2.94
CA GLY A 167 17.69 -7.98 -1.99
C GLY A 167 17.22 -7.94 -0.54
N PHE A 168 16.43 -6.95 -0.14
CA PHE A 168 15.88 -6.85 1.23
C PHE A 168 14.89 -7.98 1.52
N PHE A 169 14.04 -8.31 0.57
CA PHE A 169 13.11 -9.43 0.73
C PHE A 169 13.82 -10.77 0.84
N ASN A 170 14.79 -11.05 -0.02
CA ASN A 170 15.56 -12.31 0.03
C ASN A 170 16.20 -12.54 1.38
N ASN A 171 16.82 -11.51 1.98
CA ASN A 171 17.47 -11.62 3.30
C ASN A 171 16.51 -12.09 4.41
N ARG A 172 15.21 -11.80 4.29
CA ARG A 172 14.21 -12.17 5.30
C ARG A 172 13.39 -13.40 4.93
N PHE A 173 13.17 -13.62 3.62
CA PHE A 173 12.30 -14.69 3.14
C PHE A 173 13.05 -16.00 2.84
N GLU A 174 14.38 -16.00 2.77
CA GLU A 174 15.18 -17.21 2.47
C GLU A 174 14.89 -18.38 3.41
N THR A 175 14.60 -18.11 4.67
CA THR A 175 14.25 -19.14 5.68
C THR A 175 12.76 -19.38 5.81
N PHE A 176 11.93 -18.62 5.09
CA PHE A 176 10.48 -18.72 5.17
C PHE A 176 9.97 -19.97 4.46
N ASN A 177 9.34 -20.86 5.22
CA ASN A 177 8.72 -22.08 4.69
C ASN A 177 7.18 -21.97 4.81
N PRO A 178 6.47 -21.69 3.71
CA PRO A 178 5.02 -21.57 3.72
C PRO A 178 4.30 -22.86 4.09
N ILE A 179 4.89 -24.04 3.77
CA ILE A 179 4.31 -25.34 4.06
C ILE A 179 4.32 -25.58 5.58
N THR A 180 5.44 -25.26 6.26
CA THR A 180 5.54 -25.37 7.72
C THR A 180 4.57 -24.41 8.40
N VAL A 181 4.44 -23.18 7.93
CA VAL A 181 3.48 -22.21 8.48
C VAL A 181 2.04 -22.71 8.32
N ALA A 182 1.69 -23.21 7.15
CA ALA A 182 0.37 -23.78 6.90
C ALA A 182 0.09 -25.00 7.79
N SER A 183 1.08 -25.88 8.01
CA SER A 183 0.91 -27.05 8.89
C SER A 183 0.74 -26.64 10.36
N LEU A 184 1.47 -25.64 10.85
CA LEU A 184 1.29 -25.10 12.20
C LEU A 184 -0.09 -24.50 12.41
N GLN A 185 -0.56 -23.70 11.45
CA GLN A 185 -1.90 -23.13 11.47
C GLN A 185 -2.98 -24.20 11.39
N ALA A 186 -2.76 -25.27 10.61
CA ALA A 186 -3.66 -26.41 10.55
C ALA A 186 -3.84 -27.09 11.93
N ASN A 187 -2.78 -27.14 12.72
CA ASN A 187 -2.77 -27.72 14.07
C ASN A 187 -3.22 -26.73 15.17
N GLY A 188 -3.77 -25.56 14.79
CA GLY A 188 -4.25 -24.56 15.76
C GLY A 188 -3.14 -23.76 16.45
N SER A 189 -1.89 -23.91 16.01
CA SER A 189 -0.76 -23.13 16.55
C SER A 189 -0.72 -21.74 15.91
N THR A 190 -0.71 -20.70 16.72
CA THR A 190 -0.51 -19.30 16.28
C THR A 190 0.97 -18.91 16.18
N GLY A 191 1.87 -19.82 16.53
CA GLY A 191 3.30 -19.62 16.49
C GLY A 191 3.86 -19.93 15.09
N GLY A 192 4.34 -18.93 14.40
CA GLY A 192 5.01 -19.07 13.11
C GLY A 192 5.37 -17.73 12.51
N THR A 193 6.45 -17.69 11.73
CA THR A 193 6.83 -16.49 10.99
C THR A 193 5.86 -16.28 9.86
N THR A 194 5.00 -15.28 9.96
CA THR A 194 4.02 -14.94 8.93
C THR A 194 4.62 -14.00 7.87
N VAL A 195 4.06 -14.00 6.66
CA VAL A 195 4.43 -13.04 5.60
C VAL A 195 4.36 -11.61 6.13
N THR A 196 3.32 -11.28 6.89
CA THR A 196 3.15 -9.94 7.47
C THR A 196 4.28 -9.55 8.42
N SER A 197 4.75 -10.49 9.26
CA SER A 197 5.87 -10.24 10.19
C SER A 197 7.18 -10.02 9.43
N LEU A 198 7.42 -10.79 8.37
CA LEU A 198 8.60 -10.63 7.51
C LEU A 198 8.59 -9.30 6.75
N VAL A 199 7.45 -8.92 6.18
CA VAL A 199 7.29 -7.62 5.50
C VAL A 199 7.57 -6.47 6.46
N ARG A 200 7.13 -6.57 7.71
CA ARG A 200 7.45 -5.55 8.73
C ARG A 200 8.95 -5.47 9.00
N GLN A 201 9.65 -6.61 9.06
CA GLN A 201 11.11 -6.64 9.22
C GLN A 201 11.81 -6.03 7.99
N VAL A 202 11.38 -6.39 6.77
CA VAL A 202 11.88 -5.77 5.54
C VAL A 202 11.68 -4.25 5.56
N ALA A 203 10.51 -3.77 5.98
CA ALA A 203 10.26 -2.33 6.09
C ALA A 203 11.21 -1.65 7.09
N THR A 204 11.52 -2.32 8.20
CA THR A 204 12.48 -1.82 9.19
C THR A 204 13.90 -1.77 8.61
N ASP A 205 14.32 -2.83 7.91
CA ASP A 205 15.65 -2.89 7.28
C ASP A 205 15.82 -1.83 6.19
N MET A 206 14.79 -1.64 5.36
CA MET A 206 14.80 -0.60 4.33
C MET A 206 14.85 0.81 4.93
N ARG A 207 14.08 1.08 6.00
CA ARG A 207 14.14 2.37 6.70
C ARG A 207 15.52 2.62 7.28
N ALA A 208 16.13 1.61 7.89
CA ALA A 208 17.48 1.72 8.43
C ALA A 208 18.53 1.96 7.34
N ALA A 209 18.44 1.24 6.22
CA ALA A 209 19.36 1.37 5.09
C ALA A 209 19.25 2.73 4.36
N TYR A 210 18.04 3.30 4.31
CA TYR A 210 17.77 4.53 3.60
C TYR A 210 17.63 5.76 4.51
N THR A 211 17.99 5.61 5.78
CA THR A 211 17.90 6.69 6.78
C THR A 211 18.56 7.98 6.26
N GLY A 212 17.82 9.09 6.33
CA GLY A 212 18.27 10.40 5.89
C GLY A 212 18.33 10.59 4.38
N GLN A 213 17.88 9.63 3.57
CA GLN A 213 17.81 9.73 2.12
C GLN A 213 16.38 9.57 1.59
N VAL A 214 15.73 8.49 2.02
CA VAL A 214 14.37 8.14 1.59
C VAL A 214 13.59 7.65 2.80
N ASN A 215 12.41 8.19 3.00
CA ASN A 215 11.48 7.73 4.01
C ASN A 215 10.53 6.68 3.40
N ILE A 216 10.49 5.47 3.97
CA ILE A 216 9.57 4.41 3.59
C ILE A 216 8.31 4.53 4.44
N GLU A 217 7.25 5.04 3.85
CA GLU A 217 5.95 5.22 4.50
C GLU A 217 5.28 3.87 4.78
N ARG A 218 5.09 3.09 3.72
CA ARG A 218 4.35 1.83 3.79
C ARG A 218 4.84 0.83 2.75
N ILE A 219 4.89 -0.43 3.16
CA ILE A 219 5.04 -1.57 2.25
C ILE A 219 3.78 -2.43 2.39
N THR A 220 3.11 -2.66 1.28
CA THR A 220 1.95 -3.54 1.19
C THR A 220 2.29 -4.70 0.27
N VAL A 221 2.08 -5.92 0.74
CA VAL A 221 2.29 -7.12 -0.06
C VAL A 221 0.94 -7.82 -0.25
N GLY A 222 0.63 -8.15 -1.50
CA GLY A 222 -0.53 -8.94 -1.86
C GLY A 222 -0.36 -10.42 -1.55
N THR A 223 -1.27 -11.24 -2.06
CA THR A 223 -1.20 -12.69 -1.90
C THR A 223 0.02 -13.24 -2.64
N PRO A 224 0.95 -13.92 -1.95
CA PRO A 224 2.09 -14.55 -2.59
C PRO A 224 1.63 -15.62 -3.57
N GLN A 225 2.27 -15.67 -4.74
CA GLN A 225 2.09 -16.72 -5.73
C GLN A 225 3.32 -17.62 -5.67
N TYR A 226 3.11 -18.86 -5.28
CA TYR A 226 4.21 -19.81 -5.13
C TYR A 226 4.42 -20.62 -6.42
N SER A 227 5.54 -21.33 -6.48
CA SER A 227 5.76 -22.32 -7.53
C SER A 227 4.72 -23.44 -7.44
N SER A 228 4.43 -24.10 -8.57
CA SER A 228 3.47 -25.22 -8.64
C SER A 228 3.78 -26.33 -7.64
N TYR A 229 5.06 -26.56 -7.34
CA TYR A 229 5.49 -27.50 -6.31
C TYR A 229 5.00 -27.10 -4.91
N VAL A 230 5.25 -25.86 -4.52
CA VAL A 230 4.85 -25.34 -3.20
C VAL A 230 3.33 -25.30 -3.08
N ASP A 231 2.62 -24.83 -4.12
CA ASP A 231 1.17 -24.80 -4.16
C ASP A 231 0.57 -26.21 -4.03
N GLY A 232 1.16 -27.19 -4.70
CA GLY A 232 0.75 -28.58 -4.59
C GLY A 232 0.92 -29.15 -3.17
N GLN A 233 2.00 -28.79 -2.47
CA GLN A 233 2.20 -29.20 -1.08
C GLN A 233 1.27 -28.47 -0.11
N LEU A 234 1.04 -27.19 -0.32
CA LEU A 234 0.06 -26.41 0.44
C LEU A 234 -1.35 -26.99 0.27
N GLY A 235 -1.74 -27.35 -0.96
CA GLY A 235 -3.00 -28.01 -1.24
C GLY A 235 -3.18 -29.31 -0.48
N LYS A 236 -2.14 -30.13 -0.33
CA LYS A 236 -2.18 -31.35 0.49
C LYS A 236 -2.39 -31.05 1.97
N VAL A 237 -1.69 -30.05 2.52
CA VAL A 237 -1.83 -29.66 3.94
C VAL A 237 -3.24 -29.11 4.21
N VAL A 238 -3.75 -28.25 3.34
CA VAL A 238 -5.10 -27.70 3.46
C VAL A 238 -6.15 -28.80 3.29
N GLY A 239 -5.98 -29.69 2.32
CA GLY A 239 -6.88 -30.81 2.10
C GLY A 239 -6.95 -31.75 3.30
N ALA A 240 -5.80 -32.06 3.91
CA ALA A 240 -5.74 -32.87 5.14
C ALA A 240 -6.47 -32.18 6.30
N LYS A 241 -6.33 -30.87 6.48
CA LYS A 241 -7.05 -30.10 7.50
C LYS A 241 -8.55 -30.15 7.28
N VAL A 242 -9.02 -29.86 6.07
CA VAL A 242 -10.45 -29.92 5.73
C VAL A 242 -11.03 -31.35 5.96
N GLY A 243 -10.25 -32.36 5.57
CA GLY A 243 -10.64 -33.76 5.84
C GLY A 243 -10.80 -34.06 7.33
N LEU A 244 -9.88 -33.58 8.15
CA LEU A 244 -9.92 -33.73 9.61
C LEU A 244 -11.08 -32.98 10.25
N GLU A 245 -11.34 -31.77 9.78
CA GLU A 245 -12.47 -30.95 10.23
C GLU A 245 -13.81 -31.59 9.85
N THR A 246 -13.93 -32.09 8.62
CA THR A 246 -15.10 -32.81 8.15
C THR A 246 -15.34 -34.09 8.95
N ALA A 247 -14.28 -34.87 9.20
CA ALA A 247 -14.38 -36.08 10.04
C ALA A 247 -14.83 -35.74 11.48
N THR A 248 -14.30 -34.64 12.03
CA THR A 248 -14.70 -34.19 13.39
C THR A 248 -16.16 -33.74 13.44
N ILE A 249 -16.64 -33.03 12.43
CA ILE A 249 -18.05 -32.64 12.31
C ILE A 249 -18.92 -33.88 12.18
N ASN A 250 -18.58 -34.81 11.30
CA ASN A 250 -19.33 -36.05 11.11
C ASN A 250 -19.39 -36.89 12.39
N ALA A 251 -18.28 -36.99 13.13
CA ALA A 251 -18.26 -37.67 14.41
C ALA A 251 -19.17 -37.00 15.46
N LYS A 252 -19.15 -35.66 15.53
CA LYS A 252 -20.07 -34.93 16.42
C LYS A 252 -21.51 -35.11 16.02
N THR A 253 -21.83 -35.07 14.74
CA THR A 253 -23.20 -35.31 14.23
C THR A 253 -23.64 -36.72 14.56
N ALA A 254 -22.83 -37.75 14.34
CA ALA A 254 -23.14 -39.12 14.69
C ALA A 254 -23.39 -39.30 16.20
N ILE A 255 -22.61 -38.63 17.06
CA ILE A 255 -22.85 -38.65 18.52
C ILE A 255 -24.17 -37.97 18.86
N GLN A 256 -24.51 -36.86 18.22
CA GLN A 256 -25.79 -36.18 18.43
C GLN A 256 -26.99 -37.04 17.98
N GLU A 257 -26.90 -37.70 16.83
CA GLU A 257 -27.89 -38.61 16.30
C GLU A 257 -28.06 -39.81 17.22
N ALA A 258 -26.96 -40.41 17.69
CA ALA A 258 -27.02 -41.51 18.66
C ALA A 258 -27.68 -41.11 20.00
N ASN A 259 -27.37 -39.92 20.50
CA ASN A 259 -27.99 -39.36 21.70
C ASN A 259 -29.49 -39.06 21.49
N ALA A 260 -29.87 -38.54 20.32
CA ALA A 260 -31.26 -38.30 19.96
C ALA A 260 -32.04 -39.63 19.88
N ALA A 261 -31.49 -40.65 19.22
CA ALA A 261 -32.06 -41.97 19.14
C ALA A 261 -32.23 -42.62 20.54
N LYS A 262 -31.22 -42.47 21.41
CA LYS A 262 -31.28 -42.96 22.80
C LYS A 262 -32.38 -42.25 23.61
N ASN A 263 -32.51 -40.93 23.44
CA ASN A 263 -33.56 -40.16 24.11
C ASN A 263 -34.97 -40.54 23.60
N LEU A 264 -35.12 -40.78 22.31
CA LEU A 264 -36.38 -41.26 21.72
C LEU A 264 -36.77 -42.66 22.27
N THR A 265 -35.80 -43.58 22.37
CA THR A 265 -36.07 -44.93 22.97
C THR A 265 -36.42 -44.85 24.45
N LEU A 266 -35.74 -43.98 25.22
CA LEU A 266 -36.10 -43.73 26.62
C LEU A 266 -37.49 -43.09 26.75
N GLY A 267 -37.79 -42.08 25.91
CA GLY A 267 -39.09 -41.41 25.88
C GLY A 267 -40.22 -42.36 25.53
N ASN A 268 -40.04 -43.28 24.58
CA ASN A 268 -40.98 -44.29 24.20
C ASN A 268 -41.15 -45.32 25.34
N HIS A 269 -40.09 -45.72 26.03
CA HIS A 269 -40.19 -46.65 27.19
C HIS A 269 -40.91 -45.98 28.35
N LEU A 270 -40.67 -44.74 28.65
CA LEU A 270 -41.36 -44.00 29.71
C LEU A 270 -42.82 -43.74 29.37
N SER A 271 -43.19 -43.49 28.14
CA SER A 271 -44.58 -43.33 27.69
C SER A 271 -45.35 -44.68 27.78
N GLN A 272 -44.69 -45.77 27.43
CA GLN A 272 -45.26 -47.09 27.52
C GLN A 272 -45.49 -47.49 28.96
N LEU A 273 -44.55 -47.23 29.86
CA LEU A 273 -44.73 -47.49 31.31
C LEU A 273 -45.85 -46.62 31.90
N ALA A 274 -45.96 -45.34 31.51
CA ALA A 274 -47.02 -44.47 31.98
C ALA A 274 -48.40 -44.89 31.50
N VAL A 275 -48.54 -45.37 30.26
CA VAL A 275 -49.79 -45.90 29.74
C VAL A 275 -50.14 -47.23 30.42
N LEU A 276 -49.15 -48.07 30.68
CA LEU A 276 -49.40 -49.37 31.45
C LEU A 276 -49.83 -49.05 32.88
N GLN A 277 -49.18 -48.05 33.52
CA GLN A 277 -49.55 -47.64 34.88
C GLN A 277 -50.98 -47.08 34.94
N ASN A 278 -51.36 -46.22 34.00
CA ASN A 278 -52.73 -45.70 33.87
C ASN A 278 -53.77 -46.84 33.61
N CYS A 279 -53.42 -47.81 32.81
CA CYS A 279 -54.28 -48.98 32.58
C CYS A 279 -54.49 -49.78 33.87
N ILE A 280 -53.38 -50.03 34.59
CA ILE A 280 -53.46 -50.74 35.89
C ILE A 280 -54.28 -49.99 36.93
N ASP A 281 -54.13 -48.69 37.02
CA ASP A 281 -54.85 -47.88 37.97
C ASP A 281 -56.34 -47.78 37.61
N THR A 282 -56.71 -47.79 36.32
CA THR A 282 -58.09 -47.88 35.86
C THR A 282 -58.74 -49.21 36.22
N VAL A 283 -58.02 -50.29 35.99
CA VAL A 283 -58.50 -51.64 36.40
C VAL A 283 -58.68 -51.71 37.91
N LYS A 284 -57.81 -51.12 38.69
CA LYS A 284 -57.86 -51.08 40.13
C LYS A 284 -59.07 -50.27 40.64
N SER A 285 -59.39 -49.16 40.04
CA SER A 285 -60.51 -48.30 40.37
C SER A 285 -61.87 -48.99 40.05
N LEU A 286 -61.94 -49.72 38.93
CA LEU A 286 -63.09 -50.51 38.54
C LEU A 286 -63.35 -51.71 39.51
N ALA A 287 -62.29 -52.37 39.94
CA ALA A 287 -62.36 -53.45 40.93
C ALA A 287 -62.81 -52.92 42.29
N GLN A 288 -62.49 -51.70 42.67
CA GLN A 288 -62.95 -51.11 43.93
C GLN A 288 -64.40 -50.59 43.86
N ALA A 289 -64.93 -50.28 42.66
CA ALA A 289 -66.28 -49.82 42.46
C ALA A 289 -67.37 -50.95 42.54
N GLY A 290 -66.98 -52.21 42.69
CA GLY A 290 -67.89 -53.31 42.96
C GLY A 290 -68.77 -53.71 41.77
N GLU A 291 -68.51 -53.33 40.57
CA GLU A 291 -69.24 -53.79 39.37
C GLU A 291 -68.79 -55.18 38.93
N SER A 292 -69.58 -56.18 39.24
CA SER A 292 -69.33 -57.61 38.92
C SER A 292 -69.78 -58.01 37.52
N THR A 293 -69.40 -57.24 36.50
CA THR A 293 -69.53 -57.69 35.12
C THR A 293 -68.14 -57.71 34.51
N SER A 294 -67.65 -58.92 34.20
CA SER A 294 -66.31 -59.19 33.69
C SER A 294 -66.05 -58.56 32.30
N PRO A 295 -65.59 -57.33 32.17
CA PRO A 295 -64.95 -56.98 30.94
C PRO A 295 -63.53 -57.49 30.97
N THR A 296 -63.15 -58.31 30.00
CA THR A 296 -61.75 -58.69 29.75
C THR A 296 -61.01 -57.46 29.31
N PHE A 297 -60.40 -56.78 30.26
CA PHE A 297 -59.47 -55.62 29.95
C PHE A 297 -58.15 -56.20 29.47
N ASN A 298 -57.81 -55.88 28.22
CA ASN A 298 -56.53 -56.23 27.61
C ASN A 298 -55.62 -54.98 27.51
N CYS A 299 -54.70 -54.85 28.45
CA CYS A 299 -53.68 -53.82 28.44
C CYS A 299 -52.50 -54.14 27.50
N ASN A 300 -52.77 -54.73 26.34
CA ASN A 300 -51.71 -55.07 25.37
C ASN A 300 -51.33 -53.90 24.53
N LEU A 301 -50.26 -53.22 24.91
CA LEU A 301 -49.70 -52.06 24.18
C LEU A 301 -48.87 -52.49 22.98
N PHE A 302 -48.53 -53.74 22.82
CA PHE A 302 -47.71 -54.22 21.71
C PHE A 302 -48.48 -55.21 20.88
N GLY A 303 -48.77 -54.93 19.66
CA GLY A 303 -49.45 -55.80 18.69
C GLY A 303 -48.64 -57.07 18.37
N GLY A 304 -48.32 -57.85 19.38
CA GLY A 304 -47.70 -59.15 19.27
C GLY A 304 -48.54 -60.10 20.04
N SER A 305 -49.25 -61.07 19.37
CA SER A 305 -49.96 -62.25 19.77
C SER A 305 -50.21 -62.45 21.27
N SER A 306 -51.47 -62.21 21.67
CA SER A 306 -52.23 -62.86 22.72
C SER A 306 -51.45 -63.51 23.87
N SER A 307 -51.31 -62.78 24.95
CA SER A 307 -51.33 -63.36 26.30
C SER A 307 -52.22 -62.45 27.16
N GLY A 308 -53.52 -62.62 27.05
CA GLY A 308 -54.47 -62.00 27.96
C GLY A 308 -54.18 -62.44 29.37
N VAL A 309 -53.92 -61.53 30.29
CA VAL A 309 -53.97 -61.89 31.73
C VAL A 309 -55.42 -62.00 32.11
N LEU A 310 -55.86 -63.26 32.20
CA LEU A 310 -57.13 -63.57 32.79
C LEU A 310 -57.00 -63.38 34.31
N VAL A 311 -57.61 -62.33 34.85
CA VAL A 311 -57.84 -62.23 36.30
C VAL A 311 -59.10 -63.00 36.60
N ASN A 312 -58.92 -64.25 37.01
CA ASN A 312 -59.99 -65.01 37.62
C ASN A 312 -60.14 -64.57 39.07
N HIS A 313 -61.28 -64.03 39.41
CA HIS A 313 -61.71 -63.88 40.81
C HIS A 313 -62.70 -65.06 41.17
N PRO A 314 -62.56 -65.64 42.37
CA PRO A 314 -63.43 -66.75 42.86
C PRO A 314 -64.85 -66.28 43.13
#